data_d5ed059fafd4997116185a67a6c24e11
#
_entry.id   d5ed059fafd4997116185a67a6c24e11
#
_cell.length_a   1.000
_cell.length_b   1.000
_cell.length_c   1.000
_cell.angle_alpha   90.00
_cell.angle_beta   90.00
_cell.angle_gamma   90.00
#
_symmetry.space_group_name_H-M   'P 1'
#
loop_
_entity.id
_entity.type
_entity.pdbx_description
1 polymer ?
#
loop_
_entity_poly.entity_id
_entity_poly.type
_entity_poly.pdbx_seq_one_letter_code
_entity_poly.pdbx_strand_id
1 'polypeptide(L)'
;EIGCAWAPEITYDERVGKLMIYYTMRFRNERNKLYYVYVNDDFDRIESLPQLLYEYPDETVSAIDGDITKVGDKYHLFYVAHDGQPGIKQAVSDRISGDYEYDPRWYDFEPKSCEAPTVWKRLGEDKWVLMYDVYSITPHNFAFTETSDFITFKNLGRFNEGVMKSTNFNAPKHGAVVHLTTEEADKLEAYWSKNKRKYVSTASIQRNPLFPGYYADPEILYSEQTQKYYVYPTTDGIPGWGGTSFKAFSSADLKTWKEERVVLDLRQVSWAK
;
A
#
# COMPACT_ATOMS: atom_id res chain seq x y z
N GLU A 1 18.84 14.18 -13.68
CA GLU A 1 17.61 14.04 -12.92
C GLU A 1 17.73 12.88 -11.93
N ILE A 2 17.31 13.12 -10.69
CA ILE A 2 17.18 12.09 -9.66
C ILE A 2 15.94 11.27 -10.04
N GLY A 3 15.91 9.98 -9.73
CA GLY A 3 14.73 9.15 -9.91
C GLY A 3 13.58 9.56 -8.99
N CYS A 4 12.49 8.83 -8.99
CA CYS A 4 11.40 9.00 -8.04
C CYS A 4 11.01 7.66 -7.42
N ALA A 5 10.45 7.71 -6.21
CA ALA A 5 9.95 6.57 -5.47
C ALA A 5 8.60 6.92 -4.86
N TRP A 6 7.64 5.95 -4.88
CA TRP A 6 6.29 6.12 -4.34
C TRP A 6 5.65 4.77 -3.99
N ALA A 7 4.43 4.82 -3.44
CA ALA A 7 3.64 3.67 -3.00
C ALA A 7 4.45 2.69 -2.14
N PRO A 8 4.93 3.14 -0.96
CA PRO A 8 5.66 2.26 -0.06
C PRO A 8 4.71 1.32 0.67
N GLU A 9 5.09 0.07 0.73
CA GLU A 9 4.47 -0.99 1.49
C GLU A 9 5.47 -1.54 2.51
N ILE A 10 5.01 -2.19 3.56
CA ILE A 10 5.88 -2.75 4.58
C ILE A 10 5.47 -4.17 4.96
N THR A 11 6.45 -5.03 5.13
CA THR A 11 6.25 -6.41 5.59
C THR A 11 7.43 -6.88 6.42
N TYR A 12 7.30 -8.02 7.08
CA TYR A 12 8.38 -8.64 7.81
C TYR A 12 8.94 -9.82 7.04
N ASP A 13 10.23 -9.79 6.73
CA ASP A 13 10.93 -10.92 6.15
C ASP A 13 11.37 -11.88 7.27
N GLU A 14 10.58 -12.92 7.52
CA GLU A 14 10.85 -13.92 8.56
C GLU A 14 12.18 -14.65 8.37
N ARG A 15 12.66 -14.75 7.13
CA ARG A 15 13.87 -15.50 6.79
C ARG A 15 15.14 -14.78 7.24
N VAL A 16 15.15 -13.47 7.16
CA VAL A 16 16.27 -12.62 7.60
C VAL A 16 16.00 -11.93 8.93
N GLY A 17 14.78 -12.02 9.45
CA GLY A 17 14.39 -11.42 10.71
C GLY A 17 14.35 -9.91 10.68
N LYS A 18 13.93 -9.30 9.56
CA LYS A 18 13.95 -7.85 9.35
C LYS A 18 12.68 -7.33 8.72
N LEU A 19 12.39 -6.08 9.03
CA LEU A 19 11.36 -5.33 8.33
C LEU A 19 11.87 -4.93 6.95
N MET A 20 11.02 -5.15 5.96
CA MET A 20 11.23 -4.84 4.56
C MET A 20 10.24 -3.78 4.10
N ILE A 21 10.73 -2.64 3.67
CA ILE A 21 9.93 -1.65 2.93
C ILE A 21 10.16 -1.93 1.45
N TYR A 22 9.08 -2.10 0.70
CA TYR A 22 9.13 -2.23 -0.75
C TYR A 22 8.27 -1.15 -1.40
N TYR A 23 8.61 -0.73 -2.60
CA TYR A 23 8.05 0.46 -3.21
C TYR A 23 8.29 0.49 -4.71
N THR A 24 7.51 1.29 -5.40
CA THR A 24 7.78 1.62 -6.81
C THR A 24 8.93 2.62 -6.90
N MET A 25 9.85 2.39 -7.81
CA MET A 25 10.92 3.33 -8.11
C MET A 25 11.25 3.32 -9.60
N ARG A 26 11.63 4.47 -10.12
CA ARG A 26 12.34 4.59 -11.40
C ARG A 26 13.61 5.39 -11.22
N PHE A 27 14.62 5.02 -11.95
CA PHE A 27 15.86 5.75 -12.02
C PHE A 27 15.86 6.60 -13.30
N ARG A 28 15.96 7.91 -13.18
CA ARG A 28 15.88 8.86 -14.32
C ARG A 28 14.61 8.63 -15.15
N ASN A 29 14.78 8.34 -16.45
CA ASN A 29 13.70 8.09 -17.42
C ASN A 29 13.48 6.61 -17.70
N GLU A 30 14.03 5.71 -16.87
CA GLU A 30 13.79 4.29 -17.00
C GLU A 30 12.33 3.94 -16.66
N ARG A 31 11.91 2.73 -17.01
CA ARG A 31 10.60 2.22 -16.62
C ARG A 31 10.52 2.02 -15.10
N ASN A 32 9.30 2.05 -14.58
CA ASN A 32 9.06 1.79 -13.16
C ASN A 32 9.23 0.31 -12.84
N LYS A 33 9.85 0.03 -11.72
CA LYS A 33 10.07 -1.31 -11.16
C LYS A 33 9.80 -1.28 -9.66
N LEU A 34 9.64 -2.46 -9.06
CA LEU A 34 9.51 -2.60 -7.62
C LEU A 34 10.88 -2.87 -6.99
N TYR A 35 11.19 -2.12 -5.95
CA TYR A 35 12.43 -2.25 -5.18
C TYR A 35 12.11 -2.44 -3.70
N TYR A 36 13.09 -2.93 -2.94
CA TYR A 36 12.97 -3.04 -1.50
C TYR A 36 14.25 -2.64 -0.77
N VAL A 37 14.08 -2.31 0.51
CA VAL A 37 15.15 -2.09 1.48
C VAL A 37 14.80 -2.77 2.79
N TYR A 38 15.80 -3.16 3.56
CA TYR A 38 15.61 -3.52 4.95
C TYR A 38 15.82 -2.32 5.86
N VAL A 39 15.04 -2.26 6.94
CA VAL A 39 15.14 -1.24 7.98
C VAL A 39 15.46 -1.91 9.32
N ASN A 40 16.04 -1.14 10.25
CA ASN A 40 16.30 -1.62 11.58
C ASN A 40 15.01 -1.73 12.41
N ASP A 41 15.10 -2.42 13.56
CA ASP A 41 13.96 -2.69 14.45
C ASP A 41 13.34 -1.41 15.06
N ASP A 42 14.11 -0.34 15.14
CA ASP A 42 13.63 0.96 15.62
C ASP A 42 12.92 1.79 14.54
N PHE A 43 12.87 1.32 13.29
CA PHE A 43 12.30 1.98 12.11
C PHE A 43 12.87 3.37 11.83
N ASP A 44 14.11 3.62 12.20
CA ASP A 44 14.72 4.94 12.10
C ASP A 44 15.85 5.04 11.07
N ARG A 45 16.24 3.91 10.46
CA ARG A 45 17.26 3.90 9.39
C ARG A 45 17.14 2.69 8.48
N ILE A 46 17.58 2.88 7.25
CA ILE A 46 17.78 1.81 6.26
C ILE A 46 19.06 1.06 6.60
N GLU A 47 19.01 -0.28 6.52
CA GLU A 47 20.17 -1.16 6.73
C GLU A 47 20.67 -1.82 5.45
N SER A 48 19.97 -1.65 4.33
CA SER A 48 20.39 -2.14 3.03
C SER A 48 20.27 -1.07 1.95
N LEU A 49 21.07 -1.19 0.89
CA LEU A 49 20.80 -0.45 -0.34
C LEU A 49 19.52 -0.98 -0.99
N PRO A 50 18.79 -0.14 -1.76
CA PRO A 50 17.68 -0.59 -2.57
C PRO A 50 18.08 -1.75 -3.48
N GLN A 51 17.29 -2.81 -3.44
CA GLN A 51 17.46 -4.01 -4.24
C GLN A 51 16.23 -4.20 -5.10
N LEU A 52 16.42 -4.75 -6.30
CA LEU A 52 15.31 -5.07 -7.19
C LEU A 52 14.45 -6.18 -6.55
N LEU A 53 13.17 -5.90 -6.38
CA LEU A 53 12.17 -6.86 -5.92
C LEU A 53 11.55 -7.59 -7.11
N TYR A 54 11.04 -6.79 -8.06
CA TYR A 54 10.36 -7.31 -9.25
C TYR A 54 10.43 -6.31 -10.40
N GLU A 55 10.54 -6.86 -11.61
CA GLU A 55 10.35 -6.12 -12.85
C GLU A 55 9.51 -6.95 -13.83
N TYR A 56 8.69 -6.29 -14.61
CA TYR A 56 7.86 -6.95 -15.62
C TYR A 56 8.77 -7.59 -16.70
N PRO A 57 8.43 -8.80 -17.22
CA PRO A 57 9.28 -9.49 -18.19
C PRO A 57 9.55 -8.70 -19.49
N ASP A 58 8.56 -7.96 -19.98
CA ASP A 58 8.75 -7.05 -21.11
C ASP A 58 9.41 -5.76 -20.63
N GLU A 59 10.57 -5.42 -21.18
CA GLU A 59 11.37 -4.26 -20.81
C GLU A 59 10.71 -2.91 -21.11
N THR A 60 9.63 -2.88 -21.88
CA THR A 60 8.88 -1.67 -22.20
C THR A 60 7.74 -1.40 -21.22
N VAL A 61 7.37 -2.39 -20.40
CA VAL A 61 6.24 -2.34 -19.48
C VAL A 61 6.69 -1.98 -18.08
N SER A 62 6.04 -0.97 -17.48
CA SER A 62 6.21 -0.59 -16.08
C SER A 62 5.42 -1.50 -15.15
N ALA A 63 6.00 -1.81 -13.98
CA ALA A 63 5.31 -2.40 -12.83
C ALA A 63 5.34 -1.41 -11.66
N ILE A 64 4.17 -1.12 -11.08
CA ILE A 64 4.00 -0.18 -9.96
C ILE A 64 3.08 -0.75 -8.87
N ASP A 65 3.04 -0.09 -7.73
CA ASP A 65 2.07 -0.31 -6.64
C ASP A 65 2.00 -1.80 -6.25
N GLY A 66 3.10 -2.34 -5.73
CA GLY A 66 3.15 -3.74 -5.32
C GLY A 66 2.52 -3.97 -3.95
N ASP A 67 1.74 -5.04 -3.78
CA ASP A 67 1.24 -5.57 -2.51
C ASP A 67 1.59 -7.05 -2.38
N ILE A 68 2.28 -7.44 -1.29
CA ILE A 68 2.73 -8.82 -1.05
C ILE A 68 1.88 -9.48 0.03
N THR A 69 1.24 -10.58 -0.32
CA THR A 69 0.49 -11.43 0.62
C THR A 69 1.11 -12.82 0.71
N LYS A 70 1.41 -13.28 1.94
CA LYS A 70 1.89 -14.64 2.20
C LYS A 70 0.72 -15.60 2.38
N VAL A 71 0.72 -16.69 1.61
CA VAL A 71 -0.28 -17.76 1.69
C VAL A 71 0.41 -19.12 1.69
N GLY A 72 0.35 -19.81 2.81
CA GLY A 72 1.17 -21.01 3.01
C GLY A 72 2.66 -20.68 2.89
N ASP A 73 3.34 -21.38 1.99
CA ASP A 73 4.78 -21.20 1.74
C ASP A 73 5.06 -20.28 0.53
N LYS A 74 4.02 -19.68 -0.06
CA LYS A 74 4.15 -18.81 -1.23
C LYS A 74 3.88 -17.34 -0.88
N TYR A 75 4.55 -16.46 -1.63
CA TYR A 75 4.33 -15.02 -1.62
C TYR A 75 3.68 -14.62 -2.93
N HIS A 76 2.53 -14.00 -2.84
CA HIS A 76 1.73 -13.48 -3.94
C HIS A 76 1.93 -11.96 -3.99
N LEU A 77 2.61 -11.49 -5.02
CA LEU A 77 2.80 -10.08 -5.31
C LEU A 77 1.74 -9.63 -6.32
N PHE A 78 0.79 -8.83 -5.87
CA PHE A 78 -0.11 -8.10 -6.76
C PHE A 78 0.52 -6.76 -7.11
N TYR A 79 0.35 -6.33 -8.35
CA TYR A 79 0.95 -5.10 -8.84
C TYR A 79 0.20 -4.58 -10.07
N VAL A 80 0.41 -3.32 -10.42
CA VAL A 80 -0.14 -2.73 -11.64
C VAL A 80 0.86 -2.92 -12.78
N ALA A 81 0.42 -3.52 -13.88
CA ALA A 81 1.18 -3.56 -15.13
C ALA A 81 0.65 -2.53 -16.12
N HIS A 82 1.55 -1.76 -16.73
CA HIS A 82 1.23 -0.87 -17.84
C HIS A 82 1.34 -1.58 -19.20
N ASP A 83 0.78 -2.80 -19.26
CA ASP A 83 0.72 -3.64 -20.45
C ASP A 83 -0.58 -3.36 -21.22
N GLY A 84 -0.57 -2.29 -22.00
CA GLY A 84 -1.75 -1.72 -22.65
C GLY A 84 -2.55 -0.83 -21.68
N GLN A 85 -3.77 -1.25 -21.29
CA GLN A 85 -4.52 -0.58 -20.23
C GLN A 85 -3.96 -0.98 -18.87
N PRO A 86 -3.62 -0.02 -17.99
CA PRO A 86 -3.18 -0.33 -16.63
C PRO A 86 -4.20 -1.15 -15.84
N GLY A 87 -3.75 -2.25 -15.22
CA GLY A 87 -4.58 -3.15 -14.44
C GLY A 87 -3.77 -4.06 -13.55
N ILE A 88 -4.46 -4.88 -12.75
CA ILE A 88 -3.87 -5.69 -11.69
C ILE A 88 -3.41 -7.04 -12.24
N LYS A 89 -2.13 -7.34 -12.02
CA LYS A 89 -1.51 -8.64 -12.28
C LYS A 89 -0.95 -9.25 -11.00
N GLN A 90 -0.54 -10.50 -11.09
CA GLN A 90 0.08 -11.25 -10.01
C GLN A 90 1.43 -11.82 -10.46
N ALA A 91 2.36 -11.91 -9.54
CA ALA A 91 3.54 -12.76 -9.64
C ALA A 91 3.70 -13.55 -8.34
N VAL A 92 4.29 -14.75 -8.40
CA VAL A 92 4.37 -15.66 -7.25
C VAL A 92 5.80 -16.10 -7.01
N SER A 93 6.21 -16.17 -5.74
CA SER A 93 7.55 -16.61 -5.34
C SER A 93 7.52 -17.47 -4.08
N ASP A 94 8.57 -18.27 -3.89
CA ASP A 94 8.91 -18.93 -2.62
C ASP A 94 9.70 -18.01 -1.67
N ARG A 95 10.04 -16.80 -2.13
CA ARG A 95 10.82 -15.82 -1.38
C ARG A 95 10.14 -14.45 -1.42
N ILE A 96 10.07 -13.81 -0.27
CA ILE A 96 9.47 -12.48 -0.18
C ILE A 96 10.28 -11.42 -0.95
N SER A 97 11.59 -11.58 -1.02
CA SER A 97 12.53 -10.58 -1.52
C SER A 97 13.01 -10.80 -2.96
N GLY A 98 12.25 -11.54 -3.78
CA GLY A 98 12.58 -11.72 -5.21
C GLY A 98 12.15 -13.07 -5.78
N ASP A 99 12.68 -13.39 -6.97
CA ASP A 99 12.41 -14.63 -7.72
C ASP A 99 10.91 -14.81 -8.05
N TYR A 100 10.18 -13.72 -8.26
CA TYR A 100 8.76 -13.76 -8.59
C TYR A 100 8.53 -14.22 -10.03
N GLU A 101 7.77 -15.28 -10.19
CA GLU A 101 7.33 -15.80 -11.48
C GLU A 101 6.09 -15.03 -11.95
N TYR A 102 6.17 -14.52 -13.16
CA TYR A 102 5.12 -13.75 -13.82
C TYR A 102 3.89 -14.60 -14.14
N ASP A 103 2.70 -14.07 -13.84
CA ASP A 103 1.42 -14.58 -14.28
C ASP A 103 0.80 -13.63 -15.32
N PRO A 104 0.50 -14.09 -16.54
CA PRO A 104 -0.04 -13.22 -17.59
C PRO A 104 -1.50 -12.80 -17.38
N ARG A 105 -2.23 -13.42 -16.46
CA ARG A 105 -3.64 -13.12 -16.22
C ARG A 105 -3.87 -11.75 -15.60
N TRP A 106 -5.06 -11.21 -15.82
CA TRP A 106 -5.58 -10.03 -15.12
C TRP A 106 -6.42 -10.47 -13.93
N TYR A 107 -6.32 -9.74 -12.83
CA TYR A 107 -6.99 -10.05 -11.58
C TYR A 107 -8.05 -9.02 -11.17
N ASP A 108 -8.14 -7.91 -11.92
CA ASP A 108 -9.27 -7.01 -11.90
C ASP A 108 -10.34 -7.44 -12.92
N PHE A 109 -11.57 -6.96 -12.71
CA PHE A 109 -12.70 -7.21 -13.61
C PHE A 109 -13.22 -5.92 -14.25
N GLU A 110 -12.36 -4.91 -14.29
CA GLU A 110 -12.74 -3.60 -14.75
C GLU A 110 -12.42 -3.38 -16.25
N PRO A 111 -13.36 -2.82 -17.01
CA PRO A 111 -13.08 -2.39 -18.38
C PRO A 111 -12.31 -1.06 -18.42
N LYS A 112 -11.85 -0.60 -17.27
CA LYS A 112 -11.19 0.69 -17.05
C LYS A 112 -9.87 0.47 -16.33
N SER A 113 -9.01 1.48 -16.37
CA SER A 113 -7.69 1.41 -15.73
C SER A 113 -7.80 1.40 -14.21
N CYS A 114 -7.05 0.49 -13.61
CA CYS A 114 -6.97 0.24 -12.16
C CYS A 114 -5.55 0.40 -11.66
N GLU A 115 -5.41 0.71 -10.38
CA GLU A 115 -4.13 0.81 -9.67
C GLU A 115 -4.27 0.42 -8.19
N ALA A 116 -3.17 0.48 -7.44
CA ALA A 116 -3.16 0.36 -5.99
C ALA A 116 -3.84 -0.91 -5.45
N PRO A 117 -3.37 -2.12 -5.80
CA PRO A 117 -3.87 -3.35 -5.22
C PRO A 117 -3.55 -3.42 -3.72
N THR A 118 -4.47 -3.96 -2.93
CA THR A 118 -4.28 -4.28 -1.51
C THR A 118 -5.04 -5.57 -1.20
N VAL A 119 -4.37 -6.51 -0.53
CA VAL A 119 -4.95 -7.82 -0.21
C VAL A 119 -5.03 -8.03 1.29
N TRP A 120 -6.17 -8.53 1.78
CA TRP A 120 -6.30 -8.95 3.18
C TRP A 120 -7.11 -10.23 3.30
N LYS A 121 -6.85 -11.01 4.35
CA LYS A 121 -7.63 -12.19 4.70
C LYS A 121 -8.92 -11.78 5.41
N ARG A 122 -10.05 -12.41 5.07
CA ARG A 122 -11.29 -12.24 5.83
C ARG A 122 -11.15 -12.86 7.22
N LEU A 123 -11.68 -12.17 8.22
CA LEU A 123 -11.72 -12.69 9.59
C LEU A 123 -12.65 -13.90 9.67
N GLY A 124 -12.15 -15.01 10.21
CA GLY A 124 -12.92 -16.25 10.40
C GLY A 124 -13.19 -17.06 9.13
N GLU A 125 -12.65 -16.66 7.98
CA GLU A 125 -12.82 -17.36 6.70
C GLU A 125 -11.46 -17.65 6.06
N ASP A 126 -11.42 -18.72 5.25
CA ASP A 126 -10.24 -19.04 4.45
C ASP A 126 -10.36 -18.43 3.05
N LYS A 127 -10.54 -17.12 3.05
CA LYS A 127 -10.73 -16.29 1.85
C LYS A 127 -9.97 -14.98 2.00
N TRP A 128 -9.58 -14.44 0.85
CA TRP A 128 -8.91 -13.16 0.73
C TRP A 128 -9.68 -12.23 -0.19
N VAL A 129 -9.63 -10.95 0.11
CA VAL A 129 -10.18 -9.89 -0.73
C VAL A 129 -9.02 -9.11 -1.32
N LEU A 130 -9.04 -8.94 -2.62
CA LEU A 130 -8.20 -8.00 -3.37
C LEU A 130 -9.04 -6.75 -3.65
N MET A 131 -8.61 -5.62 -3.13
CA MET A 131 -9.14 -4.29 -3.43
C MET A 131 -8.20 -3.58 -4.41
N TYR A 132 -8.74 -2.78 -5.28
CA TYR A 132 -7.98 -1.91 -6.17
C TYR A 132 -8.76 -0.65 -6.51
N ASP A 133 -8.04 0.41 -6.89
CA ASP A 133 -8.59 1.70 -7.26
C ASP A 133 -8.93 1.72 -8.75
N VAL A 134 -10.17 2.06 -9.06
CA VAL A 134 -10.63 2.33 -10.44
C VAL A 134 -10.52 3.84 -10.67
N TYR A 135 -9.31 4.30 -10.96
CA TYR A 135 -9.00 5.73 -11.03
C TYR A 135 -9.50 6.42 -12.30
N SER A 136 -9.80 5.67 -13.34
CA SER A 136 -10.20 6.22 -14.64
C SER A 136 -11.71 6.45 -14.80
N ILE A 137 -12.46 6.38 -13.71
CA ILE A 137 -13.89 6.74 -13.64
C ILE A 137 -14.11 8.00 -12.82
N THR A 138 -15.32 8.60 -12.95
CA THR A 138 -15.70 9.77 -12.15
C THR A 138 -17.07 9.55 -11.53
N PRO A 139 -17.21 9.62 -10.19
CA PRO A 139 -16.13 9.72 -9.20
C PRO A 139 -15.27 8.46 -9.19
N HIS A 140 -14.02 8.56 -8.68
CA HIS A 140 -13.18 7.40 -8.40
C HIS A 140 -13.87 6.44 -7.45
N ASN A 141 -13.59 5.14 -7.55
CA ASN A 141 -14.15 4.14 -6.64
C ASN A 141 -13.17 2.99 -6.45
N PHE A 142 -13.32 2.24 -5.37
CA PHE A 142 -12.67 0.95 -5.21
C PHE A 142 -13.52 -0.15 -5.80
N ALA A 143 -12.86 -1.14 -6.40
CA ALA A 143 -13.46 -2.40 -6.80
C ALA A 143 -12.78 -3.56 -6.04
N PHE A 144 -13.48 -4.69 -5.96
CA PHE A 144 -13.12 -5.80 -5.09
C PHE A 144 -13.28 -7.12 -5.80
N THR A 145 -12.34 -8.03 -5.56
CA THR A 145 -12.47 -9.44 -5.91
C THR A 145 -12.20 -10.31 -4.69
N GLU A 146 -12.65 -11.55 -4.70
CA GLU A 146 -12.47 -12.52 -3.62
C GLU A 146 -11.90 -13.81 -4.17
N THR A 147 -10.95 -14.40 -3.43
CA THR A 147 -10.35 -15.69 -3.76
C THR A 147 -10.17 -16.55 -2.51
N SER A 148 -10.07 -17.88 -2.71
CA SER A 148 -9.65 -18.85 -1.69
C SER A 148 -8.42 -19.64 -2.13
N ASP A 149 -7.97 -19.50 -3.37
CA ASP A 149 -6.90 -20.31 -4.00
C ASP A 149 -5.85 -19.49 -4.74
N PHE A 150 -6.03 -18.16 -4.82
CA PHE A 150 -5.17 -17.24 -5.59
C PHE A 150 -5.04 -17.55 -7.08
N ILE A 151 -5.95 -18.39 -7.58
CA ILE A 151 -6.07 -18.79 -8.99
C ILE A 151 -7.38 -18.29 -9.58
N THR A 152 -8.46 -18.50 -8.84
CA THR A 152 -9.81 -18.12 -9.24
C THR A 152 -10.28 -16.94 -8.40
N PHE A 153 -10.64 -15.85 -9.05
CA PHE A 153 -11.16 -14.65 -8.41
C PHE A 153 -12.60 -14.42 -8.79
N LYS A 154 -13.42 -14.11 -7.80
CA LYS A 154 -14.83 -13.76 -7.96
C LYS A 154 -14.97 -12.24 -7.84
N ASN A 155 -15.61 -11.61 -8.84
CA ASN A 155 -15.94 -10.19 -8.76
C ASN A 155 -16.97 -9.92 -7.65
N LEU A 156 -16.69 -8.96 -6.77
CA LEU A 156 -17.57 -8.47 -5.72
C LEU A 156 -18.19 -7.11 -6.07
N GLY A 157 -17.82 -6.53 -7.20
CA GLY A 157 -18.24 -5.20 -7.64
C GLY A 157 -17.50 -4.08 -6.91
N ARG A 158 -17.93 -2.85 -7.16
CA ARG A 158 -17.39 -1.64 -6.52
C ARG A 158 -18.14 -1.33 -5.23
N PHE A 159 -17.62 -0.38 -4.44
CA PHE A 159 -18.37 0.13 -3.30
C PHE A 159 -19.76 0.62 -3.73
N ASN A 160 -20.79 0.16 -2.99
CA ASN A 160 -22.21 0.47 -3.16
C ASN A 160 -22.85 -0.04 -4.47
N GLU A 161 -22.07 -0.65 -5.35
CA GLU A 161 -22.54 -1.30 -6.60
C GLU A 161 -22.58 -2.83 -6.49
N GLY A 162 -21.90 -3.40 -5.48
CA GLY A 162 -21.82 -4.84 -5.21
C GLY A 162 -22.08 -5.17 -3.74
N VAL A 163 -21.38 -6.19 -3.23
CA VAL A 163 -21.51 -6.64 -1.83
C VAL A 163 -20.76 -5.75 -0.83
N MET A 164 -19.75 -5.01 -1.28
CA MET A 164 -19.00 -4.09 -0.46
C MET A 164 -19.77 -2.78 -0.29
N LYS A 165 -19.85 -2.28 0.95
CA LYS A 165 -20.62 -1.08 1.29
C LYS A 165 -19.74 -0.05 1.99
N SER A 166 -19.96 1.21 1.68
CA SER A 166 -19.32 2.34 2.31
C SER A 166 -20.32 3.48 2.51
N THR A 167 -20.19 4.20 3.61
CA THR A 167 -21.00 5.39 3.91
C THR A 167 -20.18 6.68 3.96
N ASN A 168 -18.86 6.57 3.94
CA ASN A 168 -17.94 7.67 4.25
C ASN A 168 -16.95 8.00 3.14
N PHE A 169 -16.88 7.20 2.09
CA PHE A 169 -15.96 7.43 0.97
C PHE A 169 -16.62 8.23 -0.13
N ASN A 170 -15.92 9.25 -0.59
CA ASN A 170 -16.24 9.97 -1.80
C ASN A 170 -14.98 10.05 -2.66
N ALA A 171 -15.02 9.41 -3.83
CA ALA A 171 -13.89 9.32 -4.75
C ALA A 171 -12.60 8.78 -4.09
N PRO A 172 -12.63 7.61 -3.44
CA PRO A 172 -11.46 7.05 -2.77
C PRO A 172 -10.36 6.73 -3.77
N LYS A 173 -9.13 6.90 -3.31
CA LYS A 173 -7.90 6.57 -4.03
C LYS A 173 -7.01 5.79 -3.08
N HIS A 174 -6.22 4.89 -3.58
CA HIS A 174 -5.23 4.09 -2.88
C HIS A 174 -5.51 3.92 -1.36
N GLY A 175 -5.61 2.71 -0.88
CA GLY A 175 -5.95 2.44 0.53
C GLY A 175 -5.21 1.24 1.06
N ALA A 176 -5.12 1.17 2.39
CA ALA A 176 -4.57 0.04 3.11
C ALA A 176 -5.61 -0.54 4.08
N VAL A 177 -5.49 -1.83 4.40
CA VAL A 177 -6.38 -2.53 5.32
C VAL A 177 -5.56 -3.17 6.44
N VAL A 178 -5.92 -2.86 7.68
CA VAL A 178 -5.33 -3.47 8.87
C VAL A 178 -6.42 -4.14 9.71
N HIS A 179 -6.13 -5.33 10.21
CA HIS A 179 -7.00 -6.00 11.16
C HIS A 179 -6.87 -5.36 12.55
N LEU A 180 -8.01 -5.14 13.19
CA LEU A 180 -8.10 -4.65 14.55
C LEU A 180 -8.67 -5.73 15.46
N THR A 181 -8.20 -5.79 16.69
CA THR A 181 -8.89 -6.53 17.75
C THR A 181 -10.21 -5.85 18.10
N THR A 182 -11.14 -6.58 18.72
CA THR A 182 -12.41 -5.99 19.19
C THR A 182 -12.16 -4.83 20.14
N GLU A 183 -11.17 -4.95 21.03
CA GLU A 183 -10.83 -3.88 21.98
C GLU A 183 -10.33 -2.60 21.28
N GLU A 184 -9.52 -2.74 20.23
CA GLU A 184 -9.04 -1.61 19.43
C GLU A 184 -10.18 -0.96 18.64
N ALA A 185 -11.05 -1.76 18.04
CA ALA A 185 -12.22 -1.28 17.33
C ALA A 185 -13.17 -0.50 18.28
N ASP A 186 -13.44 -1.06 19.47
CA ASP A 186 -14.26 -0.41 20.50
C ASP A 186 -13.64 0.92 20.96
N LYS A 187 -12.32 0.97 21.14
CA LYS A 187 -11.62 2.21 21.48
C LYS A 187 -11.76 3.28 20.39
N LEU A 188 -11.64 2.87 19.13
CA LEU A 188 -11.84 3.77 17.98
C LEU A 188 -13.27 4.27 17.92
N GLU A 189 -14.26 3.39 18.02
CA GLU A 189 -15.68 3.77 18.00
C GLU A 189 -16.02 4.70 19.16
N ALA A 190 -15.57 4.41 20.37
CA ALA A 190 -15.78 5.25 21.54
C ALA A 190 -15.18 6.66 21.35
N TYR A 191 -13.99 6.74 20.78
CA TYR A 191 -13.34 8.01 20.48
C TYR A 191 -14.13 8.82 19.44
N TRP A 192 -14.49 8.22 18.34
CA TRP A 192 -15.19 8.89 17.25
C TRP A 192 -16.64 9.22 17.62
N SER A 193 -17.33 8.37 18.37
CA SER A 193 -18.69 8.62 18.86
C SER A 193 -18.75 9.83 19.79
N LYS A 194 -17.78 9.97 20.69
CA LYS A 194 -17.67 11.16 21.57
C LYS A 194 -17.37 12.45 20.80
N ASN A 195 -16.76 12.33 19.64
CA ASN A 195 -16.33 13.46 18.82
C ASN A 195 -17.27 13.74 17.63
N LYS A 196 -18.27 12.87 17.36
CA LYS A 196 -19.21 13.02 16.24
C LYS A 196 -19.84 14.42 16.13
N ARG A 197 -20.21 15.03 17.27
CA ARG A 197 -20.80 16.38 17.26
C ARG A 197 -19.81 17.50 16.94
N LYS A 198 -18.52 17.26 17.09
CA LYS A 198 -17.48 18.25 16.72
C LYS A 198 -17.18 18.26 15.23
N TYR A 199 -17.54 17.18 14.52
CA TYR A 199 -17.25 17.04 13.08
C TYR A 199 -18.31 17.69 12.16
N VAL A 200 -19.44 18.13 12.69
CA VAL A 200 -20.49 18.86 11.93
C VAL A 200 -20.23 20.35 11.87
N SER A 201 -19.29 20.89 12.64
CA SER A 201 -18.89 22.30 12.57
C SER A 201 -17.70 22.47 11.64
N THR A 202 -17.60 23.61 10.97
CA THR A 202 -16.47 23.98 10.10
C THR A 202 -15.11 23.92 10.80
N ALA A 203 -15.07 23.85 12.14
CA ALA A 203 -13.86 23.58 12.93
C ALA A 203 -13.41 22.10 12.91
N SER A 204 -14.26 21.17 12.45
CA SER A 204 -13.93 19.74 12.39
C SER A 204 -13.07 19.33 11.19
N ILE A 205 -12.91 20.21 10.22
CA ILE A 205 -12.00 20.04 9.09
C ILE A 205 -10.52 19.99 9.55
N GLN A 206 -10.23 20.39 10.79
CA GLN A 206 -8.86 20.45 11.33
C GLN A 206 -8.23 19.09 11.73
N ARG A 207 -8.91 17.95 11.58
CA ARG A 207 -8.37 16.63 11.92
C ARG A 207 -8.33 15.63 10.76
N ASN A 208 -8.73 16.04 9.61
CA ASN A 208 -8.46 15.36 8.36
C ASN A 208 -7.81 16.39 7.42
N PRO A 209 -6.59 16.27 7.06
CA PRO A 209 -5.71 15.08 7.13
C PRO A 209 -5.17 14.77 8.54
N LEU A 210 -4.78 13.51 8.77
CA LEU A 210 -4.15 13.05 10.03
C LEU A 210 -2.80 13.74 10.27
N PHE A 211 -2.09 14.09 9.21
CA PHE A 211 -0.78 14.73 9.22
C PHE A 211 -0.81 16.03 8.42
N PRO A 212 -0.08 17.07 8.82
CA PRO A 212 0.11 18.25 8.00
C PRO A 212 1.02 17.95 6.82
N GLY A 213 0.63 18.39 5.62
CA GLY A 213 1.39 18.20 4.38
C GLY A 213 0.60 17.49 3.29
N TYR A 214 1.30 17.12 2.23
CA TYR A 214 0.73 16.37 1.11
C TYR A 214 1.32 14.96 1.13
N TYR A 215 0.44 13.98 1.28
CA TYR A 215 0.79 12.56 1.34
C TYR A 215 -0.22 11.76 0.53
N ALA A 216 0.28 10.72 -0.16
CA ALA A 216 -0.52 9.79 -0.94
C ALA A 216 -0.17 8.34 -0.55
N ASP A 217 -0.90 7.37 -1.08
CA ASP A 217 -0.60 5.94 -1.05
C ASP A 217 -0.17 5.45 0.36
N PRO A 218 -1.00 5.63 1.40
CA PRO A 218 -0.62 5.27 2.75
C PRO A 218 -0.68 3.76 2.97
N GLU A 219 0.38 3.19 3.55
CA GLU A 219 0.37 1.84 4.13
C GLU A 219 0.39 1.93 5.66
N ILE A 220 -0.30 1.01 6.33
CA ILE A 220 -0.39 0.95 7.78
C ILE A 220 -0.02 -0.43 8.32
N LEU A 221 0.84 -0.46 9.32
CA LEU A 221 1.30 -1.66 10.02
C LEU A 221 1.15 -1.50 11.53
N TYR A 222 0.72 -2.55 12.23
CA TYR A 222 0.86 -2.66 13.69
C TYR A 222 2.09 -3.48 14.06
N SER A 223 2.94 -2.94 14.91
CA SER A 223 4.12 -3.64 15.45
C SER A 223 3.82 -4.16 16.86
N GLU A 224 3.79 -5.47 17.02
CA GLU A 224 3.66 -6.10 18.34
C GLU A 224 4.87 -5.81 19.26
N GLN A 225 6.05 -5.64 18.67
CA GLN A 225 7.27 -5.34 19.43
C GLN A 225 7.21 -3.97 20.09
N THR A 226 6.74 -2.94 19.37
CA THR A 226 6.67 -1.56 19.87
C THR A 226 5.31 -1.20 20.42
N GLN A 227 4.29 -2.04 20.20
CA GLN A 227 2.87 -1.80 20.55
C GLN A 227 2.35 -0.50 19.91
N LYS A 228 2.72 -0.25 18.65
CA LYS A 228 2.34 0.96 17.90
C LYS A 228 1.89 0.62 16.48
N TYR A 229 1.04 1.47 15.96
CA TYR A 229 0.74 1.58 14.53
C TYR A 229 1.76 2.49 13.85
N TYR A 230 2.16 2.12 12.65
CA TYR A 230 3.03 2.92 11.79
C TYR A 230 2.34 3.15 10.46
N VAL A 231 2.44 4.38 9.94
CA VAL A 231 1.96 4.74 8.61
C VAL A 231 3.13 5.22 7.76
N TYR A 232 3.22 4.69 6.55
CA TYR A 232 4.26 4.99 5.56
C TYR A 232 3.58 5.52 4.30
N PRO A 233 3.43 6.84 4.15
CA PRO A 233 2.86 7.43 2.95
C PRO A 233 3.91 7.81 1.93
N THR A 234 3.53 7.91 0.66
CA THR A 234 4.28 8.64 -0.35
C THR A 234 4.30 10.13 0.02
N THR A 235 5.47 10.76 0.00
CA THR A 235 5.58 12.22 0.08
C THR A 235 5.13 12.81 -1.26
N ASP A 236 4.08 13.61 -1.26
CA ASP A 236 3.43 14.18 -2.44
C ASP A 236 3.55 15.72 -2.48
N GLY A 237 2.86 16.37 -3.43
CA GLY A 237 2.89 17.82 -3.63
C GLY A 237 4.13 18.31 -4.39
N ILE A 238 4.89 17.41 -5.00
CA ILE A 238 6.07 17.71 -5.82
C ILE A 238 5.67 17.64 -7.31
N PRO A 239 6.03 18.64 -8.15
CA PRO A 239 5.74 18.58 -9.58
C PRO A 239 6.32 17.31 -10.23
N GLY A 240 5.55 16.67 -11.13
CA GLY A 240 5.99 15.50 -11.90
C GLY A 240 5.78 14.17 -11.21
N TRP A 241 4.91 14.08 -10.20
CA TRP A 241 4.55 12.83 -9.49
C TRP A 241 5.77 12.15 -8.83
N GLY A 242 6.71 12.94 -8.33
CA GLY A 242 8.00 12.44 -7.89
C GLY A 242 8.33 12.77 -6.44
N GLY A 243 7.97 11.91 -5.50
CA GLY A 243 8.58 11.88 -4.17
C GLY A 243 10.00 11.31 -4.26
N THR A 244 10.92 11.88 -3.47
CA THR A 244 12.30 11.36 -3.35
C THR A 244 12.57 10.77 -1.96
N SER A 245 11.58 10.79 -1.08
CA SER A 245 11.74 10.31 0.30
C SER A 245 10.43 9.75 0.86
N PHE A 246 10.55 8.80 1.77
CA PHE A 246 9.45 8.31 2.59
C PHE A 246 9.63 8.74 4.04
N LYS A 247 8.53 9.15 4.66
CA LYS A 247 8.45 9.41 6.10
C LYS A 247 7.71 8.27 6.79
N ALA A 248 7.95 8.13 8.09
CA ALA A 248 7.16 7.27 8.95
C ALA A 248 6.42 8.11 9.99
N PHE A 249 5.20 7.70 10.29
CA PHE A 249 4.41 8.25 11.40
C PHE A 249 4.00 7.10 12.32
N SER A 250 4.04 7.32 13.62
CA SER A 250 3.63 6.31 14.59
C SER A 250 2.54 6.79 15.54
N SER A 251 1.74 5.85 16.01
CA SER A 251 0.71 6.09 17.03
C SER A 251 0.51 4.87 17.91
N ALA A 252 0.40 5.06 19.21
CA ALA A 252 0.00 4.00 20.14
C ALA A 252 -1.53 3.91 20.31
N ASP A 253 -2.29 4.91 19.84
CA ASP A 253 -3.72 5.05 20.14
C ASP A 253 -4.57 5.40 18.92
N LEU A 254 -3.97 5.46 17.72
CA LEU A 254 -4.57 5.88 16.44
C LEU A 254 -5.18 7.31 16.48
N LYS A 255 -4.83 8.08 17.50
CA LYS A 255 -5.36 9.45 17.75
C LYS A 255 -4.28 10.49 17.72
N THR A 256 -3.17 10.18 18.39
CA THR A 256 -2.00 11.04 18.49
C THR A 256 -0.90 10.44 17.64
N TRP A 257 -0.52 11.15 16.60
CA TRP A 257 0.50 10.72 15.66
C TRP A 257 1.78 11.50 15.84
N LYS A 258 2.89 10.81 15.80
CA LYS A 258 4.23 11.38 15.84
C LYS A 258 4.89 11.15 14.48
N GLU A 259 5.39 12.22 13.85
CA GLU A 259 6.33 12.08 12.75
C GLU A 259 7.64 11.50 13.32
N GLU A 260 8.05 10.33 12.84
CA GLU A 260 9.28 9.69 13.27
C GLU A 260 10.46 10.29 12.49
N ARG A 261 10.83 9.70 11.37
CA ARG A 261 11.96 10.19 10.54
C ARG A 261 11.66 9.96 9.06
N VAL A 262 12.49 10.54 8.22
CA VAL A 262 12.62 10.12 6.83
C VAL A 262 13.29 8.74 6.83
N VAL A 263 12.56 7.73 6.36
CA VAL A 263 12.99 6.33 6.36
C VAL A 263 13.84 6.03 5.14
N LEU A 264 13.48 6.62 4.00
CA LEU A 264 14.23 6.55 2.75
C LEU A 264 14.38 7.95 2.18
N ASP A 265 15.60 8.33 1.77
CA ASP A 265 15.86 9.52 0.97
C ASP A 265 16.79 9.15 -0.18
N LEU A 266 16.28 9.18 -1.41
CA LEU A 266 17.02 8.82 -2.62
C LEU A 266 18.27 9.69 -2.81
N ARG A 267 18.28 10.92 -2.29
CA ARG A 267 19.44 11.81 -2.35
C ARG A 267 20.64 11.29 -1.55
N GLN A 268 20.41 10.40 -0.58
CA GLN A 268 21.43 9.76 0.24
C GLN A 268 21.92 8.45 -0.39
N VAL A 269 21.25 7.95 -1.40
CA VAL A 269 21.59 6.71 -2.10
C VAL A 269 22.60 7.03 -3.20
N SER A 270 23.83 6.51 -3.09
CA SER A 270 24.97 6.90 -3.93
C SER A 270 24.76 6.69 -5.43
N TRP A 271 23.99 5.70 -5.82
CA TRP A 271 23.69 5.41 -7.22
C TRP A 271 22.43 6.12 -7.75
N ALA A 272 21.65 6.75 -6.88
CA ALA A 272 20.46 7.54 -7.26
C ALA A 272 20.77 9.02 -7.55
N LYS A 273 22.04 9.40 -7.55
CA LYS A 273 22.52 10.78 -7.80
C LYS A 273 22.79 11.03 -9.28
#